data_0547d4b0eeddc94c6d2674f80c7ca1b4
#
_entry.id   0547d4b0eeddc94c6d2674f80c7ca1b4
#
_cell.length_a   1.000
_cell.length_b   1.000
_cell.length_c   1.000
_cell.angle_alpha   90.00
_cell.angle_beta   90.00
_cell.angle_gamma   90.00
#
_symmetry.space_group_name_H-M   'P 1'
#
loop_
_entity.id
_entity.type
_entity.pdbx_description
1 polymer ?
#
loop_
_entity_poly.entity_id
_entity_poly.type
_entity_poly.pdbx_seq_one_letter_code
_entity_poly.pdbx_strand_id
1 'polypeptide(L)'
;MGTALKLTQTLVLRDPDNAGHAARVTELALRLAAAMDVSPSRVKAIKAGGQLHDIGKLELDRAILDKPGALDPDELEEIRTHPELGARMLHGIRSLRAALNCVLHHHERWDGGGYPYGLGGEAIPLEARILAVADAYDAMTSLRPYRGARTREEALAEVERCAGSQFDPRIARVFLSL
;
A
#
# COMPACT_ATOMS: atom_id res chain seq x y z
N MET A 1 15.13 -16.84 3.78
CA MET A 1 14.77 -16.44 2.40
C MET A 1 13.55 -17.19 1.84
N GLY A 2 13.24 -18.45 2.25
CA GLY A 2 12.18 -19.25 1.62
C GLY A 2 10.74 -18.79 1.78
N THR A 3 10.32 -18.31 2.96
CA THR A 3 8.88 -18.07 3.26
C THR A 3 8.35 -16.79 2.62
N ALA A 4 9.08 -15.67 2.71
CA ALA A 4 8.69 -14.41 2.08
C ALA A 4 8.55 -14.58 0.56
N LEU A 5 9.54 -15.22 -0.07
CA LEU A 5 9.54 -15.49 -1.51
C LEU A 5 8.35 -16.37 -1.92
N LYS A 6 8.01 -17.39 -1.13
CA LYS A 6 6.84 -18.24 -1.39
C LYS A 6 5.53 -17.45 -1.30
N LEU A 7 5.37 -16.61 -0.28
CA LEU A 7 4.18 -15.76 -0.12
C LEU A 7 4.02 -14.78 -1.29
N THR A 8 5.11 -14.11 -1.67
CA THR A 8 5.09 -13.21 -2.84
C THR A 8 4.77 -13.98 -4.12
N GLN A 9 5.35 -15.17 -4.34
CA GLN A 9 5.04 -16.01 -5.50
C GLN A 9 3.57 -16.47 -5.51
N THR A 10 3.00 -16.82 -4.35
CA THR A 10 1.59 -17.19 -4.25
C THR A 10 0.68 -16.03 -4.61
N LEU A 11 1.01 -14.80 -4.14
CA LEU A 11 0.26 -13.60 -4.48
C LEU A 11 0.32 -13.33 -6.00
N VAL A 12 1.52 -13.42 -6.60
CA VAL A 12 1.72 -13.27 -8.05
C VAL A 12 0.90 -14.27 -8.87
N LEU A 13 0.85 -15.52 -8.42
CA LEU A 13 0.09 -16.58 -9.12
C LEU A 13 -1.42 -16.40 -9.03
N ARG A 14 -1.90 -15.82 -7.91
CA ARG A 14 -3.32 -15.56 -7.71
C ARG A 14 -3.80 -14.25 -8.30
N ASP A 15 -2.91 -13.25 -8.37
CA ASP A 15 -3.20 -11.92 -8.89
C ASP A 15 -1.95 -11.41 -9.64
N PRO A 16 -1.80 -11.76 -10.93
CA PRO A 16 -0.66 -11.34 -11.75
C PRO A 16 -0.55 -9.81 -11.89
N ASP A 17 -1.68 -9.09 -11.91
CA ASP A 17 -1.71 -7.63 -12.01
C ASP A 17 -1.16 -6.98 -10.74
N ASN A 18 -1.41 -7.58 -9.60
CA ASN A 18 -0.89 -7.15 -8.30
C ASN A 18 0.63 -7.25 -8.21
N ALA A 19 1.26 -8.23 -8.87
CA ALA A 19 2.71 -8.39 -8.85
C ALA A 19 3.46 -7.22 -9.46
N GLY A 20 3.01 -6.76 -10.63
CA GLY A 20 3.56 -5.57 -11.27
C GLY A 20 3.36 -4.32 -10.41
N HIS A 21 2.17 -4.17 -9.84
CA HIS A 21 1.82 -3.11 -8.90
C HIS A 21 2.73 -3.09 -7.67
N ALA A 22 2.84 -4.19 -6.94
CA ALA A 22 3.66 -4.28 -5.74
C ALA A 22 5.15 -3.95 -6.00
N ALA A 23 5.67 -4.32 -7.17
CA ALA A 23 7.03 -3.99 -7.56
C ALA A 23 7.20 -2.47 -7.78
N ARG A 24 6.28 -1.82 -8.54
CA ARG A 24 6.32 -0.38 -8.80
C ARG A 24 6.12 0.44 -7.53
N VAL A 25 5.14 0.06 -6.70
CA VAL A 25 4.90 0.70 -5.39
C VAL A 25 6.14 0.61 -4.50
N THR A 26 6.79 -0.57 -4.45
CA THR A 26 8.02 -0.75 -3.67
C THR A 26 9.14 0.17 -4.17
N GLU A 27 9.34 0.26 -5.49
CA GLU A 27 10.37 1.11 -6.09
C GLU A 27 10.13 2.59 -5.77
N LEU A 28 8.90 3.08 -5.97
CA LEU A 28 8.50 4.45 -5.65
C LEU A 28 8.71 4.78 -4.18
N ALA A 29 8.26 3.88 -3.28
CA ALA A 29 8.41 4.05 -1.84
C ALA A 29 9.88 4.07 -1.41
N LEU A 30 10.75 3.28 -2.03
CA LEU A 30 12.19 3.27 -1.76
C LEU A 30 12.87 4.55 -2.25
N ARG A 31 12.50 5.07 -3.42
CA ARG A 31 13.00 6.37 -3.90
C ARG A 31 12.60 7.50 -2.96
N LEU A 32 11.34 7.51 -2.52
CA LEU A 32 10.83 8.49 -1.55
C LEU A 32 11.55 8.37 -0.21
N ALA A 33 11.76 7.16 0.30
CA ALA A 33 12.51 6.91 1.52
C ALA A 33 13.97 7.38 1.45
N ALA A 34 14.62 7.21 0.29
CA ALA A 34 15.97 7.70 0.04
C ALA A 34 16.03 9.24 0.04
N ALA A 35 15.07 9.91 -0.63
CA ALA A 35 14.98 11.38 -0.64
C ALA A 35 14.70 11.99 0.75
N MET A 36 14.12 11.20 1.65
CA MET A 36 13.82 11.58 3.04
C MET A 36 14.91 11.16 4.04
N ASP A 37 16.02 10.60 3.58
CA ASP A 37 17.11 10.06 4.45
C ASP A 37 16.59 9.11 5.54
N VAL A 38 15.69 8.22 5.16
CA VAL A 38 15.06 7.25 6.08
C VAL A 38 16.08 6.19 6.51
N SER A 39 16.09 5.86 7.80
CA SER A 39 17.06 4.91 8.37
C SER A 39 17.05 3.54 7.66
N PRO A 40 18.19 2.83 7.57
CA PRO A 40 18.30 1.54 6.88
C PRO A 40 17.33 0.47 7.39
N SER A 41 16.96 0.51 8.68
CA SER A 41 15.99 -0.42 9.26
C SER A 41 14.58 -0.19 8.71
N ARG A 42 14.17 1.06 8.56
CA ARG A 42 12.88 1.44 7.96
C ARG A 42 12.86 1.19 6.45
N VAL A 43 13.97 1.41 5.75
CA VAL A 43 14.11 1.06 4.32
C VAL A 43 13.86 -0.43 4.11
N LYS A 44 14.39 -1.31 4.98
CA LYS A 44 14.11 -2.75 4.94
C LYS A 44 12.61 -3.04 5.19
N ALA A 45 12.00 -2.33 6.12
CA ALA A 45 10.56 -2.45 6.40
C ALA A 45 9.70 -2.05 5.19
N ILE A 46 10.01 -0.89 4.57
CA ILE A 46 9.34 -0.40 3.36
C ILE A 46 9.48 -1.39 2.21
N LYS A 47 10.69 -1.92 1.98
CA LYS A 47 10.92 -2.91 0.92
C LYS A 47 10.08 -4.16 1.11
N ALA A 48 10.07 -4.74 2.31
CA ALA A 48 9.29 -5.93 2.59
C ALA A 48 7.78 -5.63 2.62
N GLY A 49 7.39 -4.49 3.17
CA GLY A 49 6.00 -4.04 3.23
C GLY A 49 5.42 -3.76 1.85
N GLY A 50 6.13 -3.04 0.99
CA GLY A 50 5.68 -2.76 -0.36
C GLY A 50 5.42 -4.03 -1.19
N GLN A 51 6.25 -5.06 -1.00
CA GLN A 51 6.03 -6.36 -1.68
C GLN A 51 4.86 -7.16 -1.13
N LEU A 52 4.40 -6.90 0.09
CA LEU A 52 3.46 -7.74 0.82
C LEU A 52 2.24 -6.96 1.36
N HIS A 53 2.10 -5.64 1.07
CA HIS A 53 1.03 -4.83 1.66
C HIS A 53 -0.36 -5.42 1.41
N ASP A 54 -0.56 -5.99 0.25
CA ASP A 54 -1.81 -6.59 -0.22
C ASP A 54 -1.92 -8.11 0.03
N ILE A 55 -1.00 -8.72 0.79
CA ILE A 55 -0.97 -10.18 0.97
C ILE A 55 -2.27 -10.74 1.55
N GLY A 56 -2.98 -9.95 2.35
CA GLY A 56 -4.26 -10.33 2.94
C GLY A 56 -5.38 -10.53 1.93
N LYS A 57 -5.27 -10.02 0.73
CA LYS A 57 -6.22 -10.28 -0.36
C LYS A 57 -6.32 -11.77 -0.73
N LEU A 58 -5.29 -12.57 -0.37
CA LEU A 58 -5.34 -14.03 -0.55
C LEU A 58 -6.44 -14.72 0.28
N GLU A 59 -6.87 -14.11 1.37
CA GLU A 59 -7.92 -14.62 2.26
C GLU A 59 -9.33 -14.11 1.90
N LEU A 60 -9.45 -13.19 0.95
CA LEU A 60 -10.74 -12.64 0.51
C LEU A 60 -11.41 -13.53 -0.55
N ASP A 61 -12.73 -13.42 -0.66
CA ASP A 61 -13.48 -14.11 -1.72
C ASP A 61 -13.07 -13.55 -3.10
N ARG A 62 -12.71 -14.47 -4.00
CA ARG A 62 -12.39 -14.10 -5.38
C ARG A 62 -13.56 -13.47 -6.11
N ALA A 63 -14.80 -13.87 -5.79
CA ALA A 63 -15.98 -13.28 -6.41
C ALA A 63 -16.07 -11.76 -6.16
N ILE A 64 -15.57 -11.28 -5.02
CA ILE A 64 -15.49 -9.86 -4.67
C ILE A 64 -14.31 -9.18 -5.38
N LEU A 65 -13.13 -9.81 -5.36
CA LEU A 65 -11.93 -9.25 -5.97
C LEU A 65 -12.05 -9.12 -7.49
N ASP A 66 -12.67 -10.11 -8.15
CA ASP A 66 -12.83 -10.21 -9.59
C ASP A 66 -14.17 -9.59 -10.09
N LYS A 67 -14.98 -8.99 -9.18
CA LYS A 67 -16.30 -8.43 -9.51
C LYS A 67 -16.22 -7.35 -10.57
N PRO A 68 -16.89 -7.51 -11.72
CA PRO A 68 -16.96 -6.46 -12.72
C PRO A 68 -17.93 -5.35 -12.27
N GLY A 69 -17.40 -4.21 -11.86
CA GLY A 69 -18.20 -3.05 -11.49
C GLY A 69 -17.96 -2.55 -10.07
N ALA A 70 -18.91 -1.75 -9.58
CA ALA A 70 -18.82 -1.21 -8.22
C ALA A 70 -19.14 -2.28 -7.17
N LEU A 71 -18.40 -2.22 -6.07
CA LEU A 71 -18.66 -3.03 -4.89
C LEU A 71 -19.83 -2.43 -4.10
N ASP A 72 -20.63 -3.29 -3.51
CA ASP A 72 -21.61 -2.85 -2.52
C ASP A 72 -20.95 -2.56 -1.15
N PRO A 73 -21.68 -1.97 -0.19
CA PRO A 73 -21.10 -1.61 1.11
C PRO A 73 -20.52 -2.81 1.87
N ASP A 74 -21.15 -3.97 1.84
CA ASP A 74 -20.71 -5.16 2.59
C ASP A 74 -19.43 -5.74 1.95
N GLU A 75 -19.38 -5.81 0.62
CA GLU A 75 -18.17 -6.21 -0.13
C GLU A 75 -17.00 -5.24 0.10
N LEU A 76 -17.30 -3.94 0.18
CA LEU A 76 -16.28 -2.94 0.48
C LEU A 76 -15.72 -3.12 1.90
N GLU A 77 -16.57 -3.38 2.89
CA GLU A 77 -16.13 -3.68 4.25
C GLU A 77 -15.29 -4.96 4.30
N GLU A 78 -15.65 -6.00 3.54
CA GLU A 78 -14.84 -7.22 3.44
C GLU A 78 -13.45 -6.90 2.88
N ILE A 79 -13.35 -6.15 1.78
CA ILE A 79 -12.04 -5.75 1.23
C ILE A 79 -11.22 -4.97 2.26
N ARG A 80 -11.84 -4.10 3.05
CA ARG A 80 -11.16 -3.32 4.10
C ARG A 80 -10.53 -4.17 5.20
N THR A 81 -10.85 -5.46 5.28
CA THR A 81 -10.23 -6.39 6.24
C THR A 81 -8.85 -6.88 5.82
N HIS A 82 -8.45 -6.74 4.52
CA HIS A 82 -7.19 -7.32 4.03
C HIS A 82 -5.93 -6.84 4.77
N PRO A 83 -5.81 -5.61 5.33
CA PRO A 83 -4.62 -5.23 6.09
C PRO A 83 -4.47 -6.08 7.36
N GLU A 84 -5.57 -6.34 8.07
CA GLU A 84 -5.56 -7.19 9.26
C GLU A 84 -5.33 -8.66 8.93
N LEU A 85 -5.96 -9.16 7.85
CA LEU A 85 -5.72 -10.50 7.32
C LEU A 85 -4.25 -10.69 6.96
N GLY A 86 -3.67 -9.73 6.23
CA GLY A 86 -2.26 -9.74 5.88
C GLY A 86 -1.33 -9.73 7.09
N ALA A 87 -1.62 -8.88 8.08
CA ALA A 87 -0.85 -8.84 9.31
C ALA A 87 -0.93 -10.17 10.08
N ARG A 88 -2.09 -10.83 10.13
CA ARG A 88 -2.25 -12.17 10.71
C ARG A 88 -1.43 -13.22 9.98
N MET A 89 -1.44 -13.23 8.64
CA MET A 89 -0.64 -14.15 7.83
C MET A 89 0.86 -14.01 8.08
N LEU A 90 1.33 -12.79 8.31
CA LEU A 90 2.75 -12.51 8.56
C LEU A 90 3.15 -12.63 10.03
N HIS A 91 2.16 -12.68 10.94
CA HIS A 91 2.42 -12.82 12.37
C HIS A 91 3.19 -14.13 12.65
N GLY A 92 4.22 -14.04 13.47
CA GLY A 92 5.07 -15.20 13.79
C GLY A 92 6.22 -15.45 12.79
N ILE A 93 6.23 -14.83 11.61
CA ILE A 93 7.35 -14.91 10.67
C ILE A 93 8.38 -13.84 11.04
N ARG A 94 9.37 -14.21 11.87
CA ARG A 94 10.37 -13.26 12.42
C ARG A 94 11.03 -12.37 11.36
N SER A 95 11.35 -12.92 10.17
CA SER A 95 11.99 -12.19 9.08
C SER A 95 11.09 -11.14 8.42
N LEU A 96 9.75 -11.20 8.61
CA LEU A 96 8.75 -10.29 8.04
C LEU A 96 8.16 -9.33 9.06
N ARG A 97 8.58 -9.41 10.33
CA ARG A 97 8.06 -8.55 11.39
C ARG A 97 8.16 -7.06 11.05
N ALA A 98 9.21 -6.65 10.34
CA ALA A 98 9.40 -5.28 9.93
C ALA A 98 8.35 -4.80 8.89
N ALA A 99 7.75 -5.71 8.12
CA ALA A 99 6.74 -5.39 7.12
C ALA A 99 5.36 -5.10 7.74
N LEU A 100 5.10 -5.54 8.98
CA LEU A 100 3.77 -5.50 9.59
C LEU A 100 3.17 -4.09 9.62
N ASN A 101 3.97 -3.07 9.95
CA ASN A 101 3.50 -1.69 9.97
C ASN A 101 3.01 -1.22 8.59
N CYS A 102 3.71 -1.58 7.51
CA CYS A 102 3.27 -1.26 6.15
C CYS A 102 1.98 -2.00 5.82
N VAL A 103 1.96 -3.32 6.04
CA VAL A 103 0.81 -4.19 5.70
C VAL A 103 -0.45 -3.75 6.44
N LEU A 104 -0.32 -3.40 7.72
CA LEU A 104 -1.47 -3.10 8.58
C LEU A 104 -2.00 -1.67 8.37
N HIS A 105 -1.12 -0.72 8.04
CA HIS A 105 -1.48 0.70 8.09
C HIS A 105 -1.37 1.46 6.77
N HIS A 106 -1.16 0.79 5.62
CA HIS A 106 -1.01 1.48 4.33
C HIS A 106 -2.29 2.16 3.83
N HIS A 107 -3.44 1.83 4.39
CA HIS A 107 -4.72 2.49 4.13
C HIS A 107 -5.16 3.46 5.22
N GLU A 108 -4.33 3.70 6.23
CA GLU A 108 -4.57 4.81 7.16
C GLU A 108 -4.34 6.14 6.46
N ARG A 109 -5.09 7.15 6.88
CA ARG A 109 -5.07 8.49 6.30
C ARG A 109 -4.57 9.50 7.33
N TRP A 110 -3.85 10.51 6.85
CA TRP A 110 -3.33 11.57 7.72
C TRP A 110 -4.42 12.24 8.57
N ASP A 111 -5.62 12.41 8.01
CA ASP A 111 -6.79 13.01 8.67
C ASP A 111 -7.54 12.07 9.63
N GLY A 112 -7.12 10.81 9.77
CA GLY A 112 -7.77 9.80 10.59
C GLY A 112 -9.00 9.15 9.96
N GLY A 113 -9.36 9.50 8.72
CA GLY A 113 -10.48 8.90 7.98
C GLY A 113 -10.14 7.58 7.28
N GLY A 114 -8.99 6.96 7.60
CA GLY A 114 -8.53 5.69 7.01
C GLY A 114 -9.01 4.46 7.77
N TYR A 115 -8.43 3.33 7.44
CA TYR A 115 -8.70 2.04 8.07
C TYR A 115 -7.41 1.21 8.19
N PRO A 116 -7.36 0.18 9.07
CA PRO A 116 -8.46 -0.38 9.87
C PRO A 116 -8.73 0.35 11.20
N TYR A 117 -7.81 1.18 11.71
CA TYR A 117 -7.91 1.74 13.06
C TYR A 117 -8.24 3.23 13.11
N GLY A 118 -8.28 3.92 11.97
CA GLY A 118 -8.51 5.35 11.92
C GLY A 118 -7.38 6.17 12.57
N LEU A 119 -6.14 5.69 12.48
CA LEU A 119 -4.99 6.43 12.96
C LEU A 119 -4.80 7.72 12.17
N GLY A 120 -4.47 8.82 12.85
CA GLY A 120 -4.21 10.11 12.22
C GLY A 120 -2.79 10.62 12.47
N GLY A 121 -2.29 11.45 11.54
CA GLY A 121 -1.03 12.16 11.71
C GLY A 121 0.17 11.24 11.96
N GLU A 122 0.96 11.59 12.94
CA GLU A 122 2.18 10.85 13.30
C GLU A 122 1.91 9.54 14.08
N ALA A 123 0.66 9.26 14.47
CA ALA A 123 0.29 7.95 15.02
C ALA A 123 0.40 6.85 13.95
N ILE A 124 0.31 7.20 12.67
CA ILE A 124 0.57 6.28 11.56
C ILE A 124 2.08 6.06 11.44
N PRO A 125 2.58 4.82 11.42
CA PRO A 125 3.99 4.53 11.22
C PRO A 125 4.54 5.19 9.95
N LEU A 126 5.75 5.78 10.00
CA LEU A 126 6.35 6.53 8.89
C LEU A 126 6.42 5.69 7.60
N GLU A 127 6.81 4.42 7.72
CA GLU A 127 6.91 3.48 6.61
C GLU A 127 5.56 3.23 5.92
N ALA A 128 4.47 3.23 6.67
CA ALA A 128 3.12 3.11 6.12
C ALA A 128 2.68 4.39 5.41
N ARG A 129 2.99 5.58 5.99
CA ARG A 129 2.71 6.87 5.33
C ARG A 129 3.44 7.03 4.01
N ILE A 130 4.71 6.58 3.94
CA ILE A 130 5.50 6.57 2.70
C ILE A 130 4.86 5.64 1.67
N LEU A 131 4.48 4.44 2.09
CA LEU A 131 3.87 3.44 1.21
C LEU A 131 2.52 3.93 0.66
N ALA A 132 1.68 4.58 1.48
CA ALA A 132 0.37 5.09 1.09
C ALA A 132 0.43 6.07 -0.09
N VAL A 133 1.43 6.97 -0.13
CA VAL A 133 1.61 7.89 -1.26
C VAL A 133 2.01 7.14 -2.52
N ALA A 134 2.96 6.20 -2.42
CA ALA A 134 3.44 5.41 -3.54
C ALA A 134 2.35 4.50 -4.12
N ASP A 135 1.57 3.86 -3.26
CA ASP A 135 0.44 3.01 -3.63
C ASP A 135 -0.65 3.80 -4.37
N ALA A 136 -1.09 4.91 -3.79
CA ALA A 136 -2.11 5.75 -4.41
C ALA A 136 -1.65 6.31 -5.77
N TYR A 137 -0.39 6.71 -5.90
CA TYR A 137 0.15 7.20 -7.16
C TYR A 137 0.18 6.10 -8.22
N ASP A 138 0.68 4.90 -7.90
CA ASP A 138 0.69 3.77 -8.83
C ASP A 138 -0.74 3.36 -9.22
N ALA A 139 -1.67 3.36 -8.25
CA ALA A 139 -3.07 3.08 -8.52
C ALA A 139 -3.74 4.09 -9.47
N MET A 140 -3.30 5.35 -9.46
CA MET A 140 -3.79 6.39 -10.37
C MET A 140 -3.18 6.29 -11.78
N THR A 141 -1.90 5.92 -11.88
CA THR A 141 -1.15 5.93 -13.14
C THR A 141 -1.13 4.59 -13.87
N SER A 142 -1.59 3.51 -13.24
CA SER A 142 -1.70 2.19 -13.83
C SER A 142 -3.06 1.98 -14.50
N LEU A 143 -3.05 1.30 -15.66
CA LEU A 143 -4.29 0.84 -16.31
C LEU A 143 -4.99 -0.18 -15.40
N ARG A 144 -6.28 -0.01 -15.21
CA ARG A 144 -7.14 -0.99 -14.52
C ARG A 144 -8.32 -1.34 -15.42
N PRO A 145 -8.89 -2.57 -15.32
CA PRO A 145 -9.97 -3.04 -16.21
C PRO A 145 -11.16 -2.09 -16.33
N TYR A 146 -11.42 -1.31 -15.28
CA TYR A 146 -12.62 -0.44 -15.19
C TYR A 146 -12.28 1.06 -15.13
N ARG A 147 -10.99 1.44 -15.25
CA ARG A 147 -10.57 2.84 -15.16
C ARG A 147 -9.31 3.08 -16.00
N GLY A 148 -9.37 4.07 -16.90
CA GLY A 148 -8.19 4.57 -17.60
C GLY A 148 -7.12 5.08 -16.63
N ALA A 149 -5.85 4.93 -17.00
CA ALA A 149 -4.74 5.54 -16.26
C ALA A 149 -4.85 7.08 -16.35
N ARG A 150 -4.64 7.76 -15.24
CA ARG A 150 -4.42 9.21 -15.23
C ARG A 150 -3.03 9.54 -15.79
N THR A 151 -2.87 10.73 -16.34
CA THR A 151 -1.54 11.22 -16.68
C THR A 151 -0.71 11.42 -15.41
N ARG A 152 0.62 11.53 -15.60
CA ARG A 152 1.53 11.82 -14.48
C ARG A 152 1.14 13.14 -13.79
N GLU A 153 0.85 14.15 -14.58
CA GLU A 153 0.49 15.50 -14.12
C GLU A 153 -0.79 15.47 -13.28
N GLU A 154 -1.81 14.77 -13.74
CA GLU A 154 -3.07 14.61 -13.01
C GLU A 154 -2.88 13.85 -11.68
N ALA A 155 -2.04 12.82 -11.67
CA ALA A 155 -1.76 12.06 -10.47
C ALA A 155 -0.95 12.87 -9.45
N LEU A 156 0.04 13.66 -9.89
CA LEU A 156 0.80 14.56 -9.02
C LEU A 156 -0.09 15.67 -8.44
N ALA A 157 -0.95 16.27 -9.25
CA ALA A 157 -1.92 17.26 -8.78
C ALA A 157 -2.87 16.68 -7.71
N GLU A 158 -3.27 15.40 -7.87
CA GLU A 158 -4.09 14.73 -6.86
C GLU A 158 -3.32 14.46 -5.57
N VAL A 159 -2.04 14.05 -5.64
CA VAL A 159 -1.18 13.91 -4.45
C VAL A 159 -1.05 15.25 -3.72
N GLU A 160 -0.84 16.35 -4.45
CA GLU A 160 -0.76 17.70 -3.88
C GLU A 160 -2.08 18.10 -3.21
N ARG A 161 -3.20 17.90 -3.87
CA ARG A 161 -4.54 18.21 -3.35
C ARG A 161 -4.86 17.44 -2.06
N CYS A 162 -4.38 16.21 -1.95
CA CYS A 162 -4.62 15.32 -0.81
C CYS A 162 -3.57 15.46 0.31
N ALA A 163 -2.56 16.35 0.15
CA ALA A 163 -1.60 16.64 1.21
C ALA A 163 -2.29 17.26 2.43
N GLY A 164 -2.06 16.71 3.61
CA GLY A 164 -2.70 17.13 4.86
C GLY A 164 -4.08 16.51 5.12
N SER A 165 -4.64 15.77 4.16
CA SER A 165 -5.86 14.98 4.35
C SER A 165 -5.56 13.48 4.24
N GLN A 166 -5.41 12.94 3.05
CA GLN A 166 -5.03 11.55 2.86
C GLN A 166 -3.55 11.30 3.17
N PHE A 167 -2.68 12.19 2.75
CA PHE A 167 -1.23 12.02 2.83
C PHE A 167 -0.58 12.96 3.84
N ASP A 168 0.50 12.49 4.48
CA ASP A 168 1.40 13.34 5.25
C ASP A 168 1.93 14.47 4.35
N PRO A 169 1.69 15.76 4.69
CA PRO A 169 2.05 16.88 3.84
C PRO A 169 3.57 17.01 3.60
N ARG A 170 4.39 16.51 4.53
CA ARG A 170 5.85 16.49 4.36
C ARG A 170 6.27 15.45 3.33
N ILE A 171 5.66 14.26 3.39
CA ILE A 171 5.93 13.15 2.46
C ILE A 171 5.42 13.52 1.07
N ALA A 172 4.20 14.06 0.96
CA ALA A 172 3.65 14.51 -0.32
C ALA A 172 4.56 15.57 -0.98
N ARG A 173 5.06 16.54 -0.23
CA ARG A 173 5.99 17.58 -0.76
C ARG A 173 7.28 16.97 -1.32
N VAL A 174 7.88 16.02 -0.62
CA VAL A 174 9.09 15.34 -1.10
C VAL A 174 8.77 14.52 -2.35
N PHE A 175 7.63 13.81 -2.37
CA PHE A 175 7.21 13.01 -3.51
C PHE A 175 7.03 13.86 -4.78
N LEU A 176 6.45 15.05 -4.65
CA LEU A 176 6.25 15.99 -5.77
C LEU A 176 7.56 16.54 -6.34
N SER A 177 8.67 16.42 -5.62
CA SER A 177 10.00 16.86 -6.08
C SER A 177 10.85 15.74 -6.71
N LEU A 178 10.33 14.49 -6.80
CA LEU A 178 11.00 13.34 -7.40
C LEU A 178 10.76 13.24 -8.91
#